data_21da212af9562063bcb9f04fc896f664
#
_entry.id   21da212af9562063bcb9f04fc896f664
#
_cell.length_a   1.000
_cell.length_b   1.000
_cell.length_c   1.000
_cell.angle_alpha   90.00
_cell.angle_beta   90.00
_cell.angle_gamma   90.00
#
_symmetry.space_group_name_H-M   'P 1'
#
loop_
_entity.id
_entity.type
_entity.pdbx_description
1 polymer ?
#
loop_
_entity_poly.entity_id
_entity_poly.type
_entity_poly.pdbx_seq_one_letter_code
_entity_poly.pdbx_strand_id
1 'polypeptide(L)'
;MFSVNWVYGMWANEFRERLIGGFFDKAISFDKDTLFLQFVDNQQNPFTLECKFIEGHLLLFISDKTFDASDGKKGIFQFKEIENQSIQRVSNDVNDRWICFTLGSGLELWLKGFGKFGNVLLRAVDSGEILSIFRLSLKNDWDFNFPVHPIPTEEPINSGIPLNKEDFLALGFVLCPTSIHDIISVQQSFLRDYFFLKNKNLLKDQLERKIKHLKKILTESNRRLQDIELR
;
A
#
# COMPACT_ATOMS: atom_id res chain seq x y z
N MET A 1 -8.66 -2.66 9.27
CA MET A 1 -8.71 -4.10 9.06
C MET A 1 -7.37 -4.69 8.63
N PHE A 2 -6.66 -4.21 7.60
CA PHE A 2 -5.38 -4.77 7.11
C PHE A 2 -4.11 -4.16 7.72
N SER A 3 -4.25 -3.31 8.68
CA SER A 3 -3.12 -2.67 9.38
C SER A 3 -2.80 -3.40 10.69
N VAL A 4 -2.79 -4.72 10.65
CA VAL A 4 -2.39 -5.54 11.79
C VAL A 4 -0.94 -5.98 11.63
N ASN A 5 -0.20 -5.93 12.71
CA ASN A 5 1.26 -6.13 12.72
C ASN A 5 1.69 -7.48 12.14
N TRP A 6 0.95 -8.56 12.42
CA TRP A 6 1.28 -9.89 11.94
C TRP A 6 1.26 -10.03 10.41
N VAL A 7 0.43 -9.25 9.68
CA VAL A 7 0.44 -9.23 8.20
C VAL A 7 1.80 -8.76 7.69
N TYR A 8 2.38 -7.74 8.32
CA TYR A 8 3.72 -7.25 8.00
C TYR A 8 4.80 -8.28 8.34
N GLY A 9 4.61 -9.03 9.43
CA GLY A 9 5.49 -10.16 9.81
C GLY A 9 5.51 -11.26 8.74
N MET A 10 4.35 -11.66 8.22
CA MET A 10 4.26 -12.66 7.15
C MET A 10 4.92 -12.16 5.84
N TRP A 11 4.68 -10.92 5.45
CA TRP A 11 5.36 -10.31 4.31
C TRP A 11 6.87 -10.24 4.51
N ALA A 12 7.32 -9.85 5.69
CA ALA A 12 8.76 -9.80 5.99
C ALA A 12 9.42 -11.18 5.90
N ASN A 13 8.74 -12.26 6.32
CA ASN A 13 9.23 -13.63 6.17
C ASN A 13 9.35 -14.01 4.70
N GLU A 14 8.31 -13.79 3.91
CA GLU A 14 8.35 -14.03 2.44
C GLU A 14 9.52 -13.28 1.78
N PHE A 15 9.71 -12.01 2.15
CA PHE A 15 10.81 -11.21 1.60
C PHE A 15 12.19 -11.69 2.06
N ARG A 16 12.33 -12.20 3.30
CA ARG A 16 13.59 -12.79 3.77
C ARG A 16 13.98 -14.02 2.96
N GLU A 17 13.03 -14.91 2.75
CA GLU A 17 13.25 -16.15 2.00
C GLU A 17 13.56 -15.88 0.53
N ARG A 18 12.90 -14.90 -0.05
CA ARG A 18 12.90 -14.67 -1.49
C ARG A 18 13.91 -13.62 -1.94
N LEU A 19 14.08 -12.52 -1.20
CA LEU A 19 14.79 -11.35 -1.68
C LEU A 19 16.19 -11.18 -1.10
N ILE A 20 16.56 -11.79 0.04
CA ILE A 20 17.93 -11.71 0.54
C ILE A 20 18.87 -12.37 -0.45
N GLY A 21 19.92 -11.64 -0.86
CA GLY A 21 20.86 -12.06 -1.92
C GLY A 21 20.41 -11.71 -3.33
N GLY A 22 19.19 -11.25 -3.51
CA GLY A 22 18.73 -10.60 -4.72
C GLY A 22 19.07 -9.11 -4.74
N PHE A 23 18.45 -8.36 -5.63
CA PHE A 23 18.68 -6.92 -5.73
C PHE A 23 17.40 -6.15 -6.08
N PHE A 24 17.40 -4.87 -5.71
CA PHE A 24 16.37 -3.93 -6.11
C PHE A 24 16.63 -3.51 -7.57
N ASP A 25 15.64 -3.69 -8.46
CA ASP A 25 15.75 -3.30 -9.85
C ASP A 25 15.32 -1.84 -10.03
N LYS A 26 14.05 -1.55 -9.78
CA LYS A 26 13.51 -0.20 -9.94
C LYS A 26 12.19 -0.02 -9.20
N ALA A 27 11.76 1.24 -9.07
CA ALA A 27 10.42 1.58 -8.63
C ALA A 27 9.74 2.51 -9.63
N ILE A 28 8.45 2.27 -9.90
CA ILE A 28 7.66 3.09 -10.81
C ILE A 28 6.26 3.33 -10.26
N SER A 29 5.73 4.54 -10.45
CA SER A 29 4.34 4.86 -10.14
C SER A 29 3.65 5.54 -11.31
N PHE A 30 2.38 5.25 -11.52
CA PHE A 30 1.52 5.86 -12.53
C PHE A 30 0.48 6.80 -11.91
N ASP A 31 0.35 6.77 -10.60
CA ASP A 31 -0.53 7.62 -9.80
C ASP A 31 0.06 7.82 -8.39
N LYS A 32 -0.60 8.65 -7.59
CA LYS A 32 -0.16 8.99 -6.22
C LYS A 32 -0.45 7.92 -5.16
N ASP A 33 -1.21 6.91 -5.50
CA ASP A 33 -1.74 5.92 -4.55
C ASP A 33 -1.27 4.48 -4.87
N THR A 34 -0.44 4.31 -5.93
CA THR A 34 0.12 3.01 -6.31
C THR A 34 1.60 3.13 -6.65
N LEU A 35 2.42 2.32 -6.01
CA LEU A 35 3.85 2.19 -6.28
C LEU A 35 4.18 0.74 -6.58
N PHE A 36 4.90 0.49 -7.65
CA PHE A 36 5.45 -0.81 -8.00
C PHE A 36 6.94 -0.81 -7.69
N LEU A 37 7.35 -1.77 -6.86
CA LEU A 37 8.76 -2.04 -6.54
C LEU A 37 9.15 -3.32 -7.27
N GLN A 38 10.10 -3.23 -8.18
CA GLN A 38 10.66 -4.39 -8.88
C GLN A 38 11.96 -4.82 -8.24
N PHE A 39 12.08 -6.11 -8.08
CA PHE A 39 13.26 -6.80 -7.56
C PHE A 39 13.65 -7.93 -8.50
N VAL A 40 14.88 -8.36 -8.40
CA VAL A 40 15.32 -9.67 -8.88
C VAL A 40 15.60 -10.51 -7.63
N ASP A 41 14.92 -11.63 -7.50
CA ASP A 41 15.03 -12.48 -6.33
C ASP A 41 16.35 -13.26 -6.27
N ASN A 42 16.58 -13.98 -5.18
CA ASN A 42 17.81 -14.77 -4.99
C ASN A 42 17.98 -15.94 -5.98
N GLN A 43 16.92 -16.27 -6.73
CA GLN A 43 16.95 -17.26 -7.82
C GLN A 43 17.05 -16.60 -9.21
N GLN A 44 17.29 -15.30 -9.27
CA GLN A 44 17.38 -14.49 -10.49
C GLN A 44 16.05 -14.36 -11.25
N ASN A 45 14.90 -14.54 -10.57
CA ASN A 45 13.61 -14.30 -11.19
C ASN A 45 13.13 -12.87 -10.89
N PRO A 46 12.42 -12.22 -11.83
CA PRO A 46 11.77 -10.95 -11.57
C PRO A 46 10.67 -11.11 -10.53
N PHE A 47 10.60 -10.18 -9.60
CA PHE A 47 9.57 -10.11 -8.57
C PHE A 47 9.07 -8.67 -8.45
N THR A 48 7.77 -8.46 -8.62
CA THR A 48 7.16 -7.14 -8.51
C THR A 48 6.20 -7.10 -7.32
N LEU A 49 6.46 -6.16 -6.41
CA LEU A 49 5.59 -5.83 -5.29
C LEU A 49 4.77 -4.59 -5.65
N GLU A 50 3.46 -4.71 -5.66
CA GLU A 50 2.53 -3.61 -5.82
C GLU A 50 2.11 -3.07 -4.44
N CYS A 51 2.49 -1.85 -4.13
CA CYS A 51 2.13 -1.12 -2.92
C CYS A 51 0.95 -0.21 -3.21
N LYS A 52 -0.23 -0.48 -2.62
CA LYS A 52 -1.44 0.35 -2.74
C LYS A 52 -1.73 1.10 -1.46
N PHE A 53 -1.99 2.39 -1.59
CA PHE A 53 -2.31 3.28 -0.47
C PHE A 53 -3.78 3.66 -0.53
N ILE A 54 -4.60 3.03 0.32
CA ILE A 54 -6.06 3.20 0.33
C ILE A 54 -6.53 3.51 1.74
N GLU A 55 -7.26 4.62 1.91
CA GLU A 55 -7.82 5.04 3.21
C GLU A 55 -6.78 5.07 4.34
N GLY A 56 -5.54 5.43 4.02
CA GLY A 56 -4.44 5.47 4.98
C GLY A 56 -3.70 4.15 5.19
N HIS A 57 -4.17 3.06 4.61
CA HIS A 57 -3.54 1.74 4.70
C HIS A 57 -2.56 1.53 3.55
N LEU A 58 -1.43 0.87 3.86
CA LEU A 58 -0.55 0.29 2.88
C LEU A 58 -0.92 -1.19 2.70
N LEU A 59 -1.36 -1.54 1.51
CA LEU A 59 -1.67 -2.91 1.09
C LEU A 59 -0.59 -3.39 0.13
N LEU A 60 -0.14 -4.62 0.30
CA LEU A 60 0.94 -5.24 -0.47
C LEU A 60 0.39 -6.39 -1.32
N PHE A 61 0.76 -6.44 -2.59
CA PHE A 61 0.37 -7.48 -3.53
C PHE A 61 1.56 -7.94 -4.35
N ILE A 62 1.60 -9.22 -4.69
CA ILE A 62 2.49 -9.71 -5.74
C ILE A 62 1.85 -9.38 -7.08
N SER A 63 2.61 -8.82 -8.00
CA SER A 63 2.15 -8.42 -9.33
C SER A 63 2.94 -9.17 -10.40
N ASP A 64 2.25 -9.65 -11.43
CA ASP A 64 2.88 -10.22 -12.62
C ASP A 64 3.36 -9.16 -13.62
N LYS A 65 3.16 -7.88 -13.30
CA LYS A 65 3.59 -6.77 -14.14
C LYS A 65 5.09 -6.64 -14.10
N THR A 66 5.70 -6.54 -15.26
CA THR A 66 7.08 -6.13 -15.44
C THR A 66 7.10 -4.80 -16.19
N PHE A 67 8.03 -3.93 -15.85
CA PHE A 67 8.17 -2.61 -16.46
C PHE A 67 9.52 -2.48 -17.11
N ASP A 68 9.58 -1.79 -18.24
CA ASP A 68 10.82 -1.49 -18.93
C ASP A 68 11.07 0.03 -19.03
N ALA A 69 12.16 0.43 -19.70
CA ALA A 69 12.53 1.84 -19.85
C ALA A 69 11.47 2.66 -20.63
N SER A 70 10.64 2.01 -21.46
CA SER A 70 9.56 2.67 -22.22
C SER A 70 8.40 3.08 -21.33
N ASP A 71 8.19 2.41 -20.20
CA ASP A 71 7.12 2.71 -19.26
C ASP A 71 7.34 4.03 -18.53
N GLY A 72 8.58 4.48 -18.41
CA GLY A 72 8.93 5.80 -17.88
C GLY A 72 8.33 6.98 -18.65
N LYS A 73 7.82 6.76 -19.87
CA LYS A 73 7.05 7.78 -20.62
C LYS A 73 5.66 8.00 -20.04
N LYS A 74 5.12 7.04 -19.28
CA LYS A 74 3.77 7.06 -18.68
C LYS A 74 3.80 7.12 -17.17
N GLY A 75 4.90 6.72 -16.55
CA GLY A 75 5.08 6.65 -15.10
C GLY A 75 6.26 7.48 -14.62
N ILE A 76 6.40 7.59 -13.31
CA ILE A 76 7.49 8.30 -12.64
C ILE A 76 8.36 7.25 -11.96
N PHE A 77 9.65 7.21 -12.30
CA PHE A 77 10.63 6.41 -11.59
C PHE A 77 10.95 7.04 -10.24
N GLN A 78 10.90 6.22 -9.21
CA GLN A 78 11.16 6.59 -7.81
C GLN A 78 12.42 5.86 -7.32
N PHE A 79 13.07 6.38 -6.28
CA PHE A 79 14.17 5.71 -5.57
C PHE A 79 15.31 5.24 -6.49
N LYS A 80 15.70 6.07 -7.46
CA LYS A 80 16.76 5.76 -8.42
C LYS A 80 18.11 5.51 -7.76
N GLU A 81 18.34 6.06 -6.59
CA GLU A 81 19.56 5.97 -5.80
C GLU A 81 19.86 4.52 -5.37
N ILE A 82 18.86 3.65 -5.39
CA ILE A 82 18.99 2.25 -4.96
C ILE A 82 18.84 1.24 -6.11
N GLU A 83 18.74 1.70 -7.35
CA GLU A 83 18.72 0.80 -8.51
C GLU A 83 19.97 -0.10 -8.53
N ASN A 84 19.78 -1.39 -8.78
CA ASN A 84 20.81 -2.44 -8.80
C ASN A 84 21.54 -2.68 -7.45
N GLN A 85 20.98 -2.20 -6.34
CA GLN A 85 21.54 -2.46 -5.02
C GLN A 85 21.11 -3.83 -4.49
N SER A 86 22.07 -4.59 -3.94
CA SER A 86 21.80 -5.89 -3.32
C SER A 86 20.99 -5.74 -2.04
N ILE A 87 20.07 -6.66 -1.81
CA ILE A 87 19.30 -6.74 -0.57
C ILE A 87 20.07 -7.61 0.41
N GLN A 88 20.58 -6.98 1.46
CA GLN A 88 21.39 -7.65 2.47
C GLN A 88 20.55 -8.19 3.62
N ARG A 89 19.48 -7.46 3.97
CA ARG A 89 18.65 -7.79 5.12
C ARG A 89 17.21 -7.30 4.93
N VAL A 90 16.27 -8.05 5.51
CA VAL A 90 14.87 -7.64 5.66
C VAL A 90 14.51 -7.68 7.14
N SER A 91 14.08 -6.55 7.68
CA SER A 91 13.71 -6.39 9.08
C SER A 91 12.25 -5.95 9.21
N ASN A 92 11.62 -6.31 10.32
CA ASN A 92 10.32 -5.81 10.75
C ASN A 92 10.26 -5.87 12.28
N ASP A 93 9.25 -5.24 12.87
CA ASP A 93 8.89 -5.41 14.27
C ASP A 93 7.58 -6.19 14.38
N VAL A 94 7.50 -7.11 15.35
CA VAL A 94 6.27 -7.90 15.60
C VAL A 94 5.13 -7.03 16.15
N ASN A 95 5.48 -5.91 16.77
CA ASN A 95 4.56 -4.98 17.41
C ASN A 95 4.20 -3.77 16.54
N ASP A 96 4.78 -3.68 15.33
CA ASP A 96 4.55 -2.52 14.47
C ASP A 96 4.35 -2.94 13.00
N ARG A 97 3.95 -1.99 12.18
CA ARG A 97 3.52 -2.18 10.79
C ARG A 97 4.52 -1.55 9.83
N TRP A 98 5.72 -2.10 9.81
CA TRP A 98 6.74 -1.70 8.85
C TRP A 98 7.59 -2.89 8.41
N ILE A 99 8.18 -2.75 7.24
CA ILE A 99 9.20 -3.65 6.72
C ILE A 99 10.32 -2.76 6.19
N CYS A 100 11.55 -3.12 6.53
CA CYS A 100 12.75 -2.41 6.09
C CYS A 100 13.66 -3.35 5.30
N PHE A 101 14.07 -2.92 4.12
CA PHE A 101 15.10 -3.55 3.31
C PHE A 101 16.39 -2.78 3.50
N THR A 102 17.42 -3.42 4.08
CA THR A 102 18.77 -2.87 4.16
C THR A 102 19.53 -3.26 2.91
N LEU A 103 20.12 -2.27 2.23
CA LEU A 103 20.76 -2.41 0.93
C LEU A 103 22.28 -2.32 1.05
N GLY A 104 22.99 -2.88 0.05
CA GLY A 104 24.46 -2.92 0.04
C GLY A 104 25.15 -1.56 0.03
N SER A 105 24.43 -0.50 -0.36
CA SER A 105 24.90 0.89 -0.35
C SER A 105 24.84 1.60 1.02
N GLY A 106 24.39 0.93 2.08
CA GLY A 106 24.12 1.59 3.36
C GLY A 106 22.85 2.42 3.37
N LEU A 107 21.94 2.14 2.43
CA LEU A 107 20.61 2.73 2.36
C LEU A 107 19.55 1.76 2.84
N GLU A 108 18.44 2.29 3.28
CA GLU A 108 17.28 1.51 3.74
C GLU A 108 16.02 1.95 3.02
N LEU A 109 15.31 0.98 2.43
CA LEU A 109 13.97 1.19 1.88
C LEU A 109 12.92 0.71 2.89
N TRP A 110 12.08 1.61 3.36
CA TRP A 110 11.07 1.38 4.38
C TRP A 110 9.68 1.34 3.78
N LEU A 111 8.96 0.24 4.01
CA LEU A 111 7.52 0.14 3.79
C LEU A 111 6.81 0.47 5.11
N LYS A 112 6.35 1.69 5.25
CA LYS A 112 5.70 2.21 6.46
C LYS A 112 4.19 2.03 6.37
N GLY A 113 3.62 1.15 7.19
CA GLY A 113 2.18 0.90 7.27
C GLY A 113 1.48 1.47 8.51
N PHE A 114 2.20 2.15 9.37
CA PHE A 114 1.69 2.73 10.62
C PHE A 114 1.47 4.25 10.53
N GLY A 115 0.90 4.81 11.60
CA GLY A 115 0.48 6.21 11.65
C GLY A 115 -0.84 6.43 10.91
N LYS A 116 -1.13 7.69 10.62
CA LYS A 116 -2.38 8.07 9.95
C LYS A 116 -2.42 7.60 8.49
N PHE A 117 -1.24 7.51 7.84
CA PHE A 117 -1.12 7.13 6.43
C PHE A 117 0.15 6.32 6.20
N GLY A 118 0.04 5.27 5.39
CA GLY A 118 1.18 4.50 4.91
C GLY A 118 2.03 5.29 3.90
N ASN A 119 3.31 4.94 3.80
CA ASN A 119 4.26 5.52 2.84
C ASN A 119 5.40 4.54 2.52
N VAL A 120 6.21 4.88 1.51
CA VAL A 120 7.52 4.26 1.26
C VAL A 120 8.58 5.35 1.36
N LEU A 121 9.65 5.05 2.10
CA LEU A 121 10.70 6.02 2.41
C LEU A 121 12.08 5.41 2.13
N LEU A 122 12.99 6.24 1.66
CA LEU A 122 14.40 5.91 1.51
C LEU A 122 15.21 6.69 2.53
N ARG A 123 16.07 6.00 3.30
CA ARG A 123 16.87 6.56 4.39
C ARG A 123 18.32 6.17 4.25
N ALA A 124 19.24 7.05 4.61
CA ALA A 124 20.64 6.72 4.82
C ALA A 124 20.84 6.16 6.24
N VAL A 125 21.51 5.01 6.37
CA VAL A 125 21.74 4.36 7.67
C VAL A 125 22.62 5.22 8.56
N ASP A 126 23.75 5.72 8.03
CA ASP A 126 24.79 6.41 8.80
C ASP A 126 24.32 7.75 9.38
N SER A 127 23.63 8.57 8.56
CA SER A 127 23.13 9.87 8.97
C SER A 127 21.75 9.84 9.60
N GLY A 128 20.99 8.78 9.35
CA GLY A 128 19.58 8.70 9.69
C GLY A 128 18.67 9.60 8.85
N GLU A 129 19.22 10.28 7.84
CA GLU A 129 18.53 11.24 6.99
C GLU A 129 17.58 10.53 6.02
N ILE A 130 16.37 11.08 5.86
CA ILE A 130 15.43 10.63 4.85
C ILE A 130 15.76 11.31 3.52
N LEU A 131 16.14 10.53 2.54
CA LEU A 131 16.57 11.00 1.23
C LEU A 131 15.39 11.20 0.28
N SER A 132 14.37 10.35 0.38
CA SER A 132 13.23 10.36 -0.52
C SER A 132 12.00 9.72 0.12
N ILE A 133 10.82 10.21 -0.23
CA ILE A 133 9.53 9.63 0.17
C ILE A 133 8.60 9.53 -1.03
N PHE A 134 7.81 8.48 -1.12
CA PHE A 134 6.88 8.29 -2.24
C PHE A 134 5.72 9.29 -2.18
N ARG A 135 5.03 9.39 -1.04
CA ARG A 135 3.89 10.28 -0.87
C ARG A 135 4.34 11.63 -0.31
N LEU A 136 4.79 12.52 -1.19
CA LEU A 136 5.34 13.84 -0.86
C LEU A 136 4.38 14.74 -0.05
N SER A 137 3.07 14.49 -0.10
CA SER A 137 2.08 15.23 0.69
C SER A 137 2.17 14.96 2.20
N LEU A 138 2.83 13.88 2.62
CA LEU A 138 3.00 13.49 4.01
C LEU A 138 4.27 14.12 4.60
N LYS A 139 4.26 15.44 4.78
CA LYS A 139 5.44 16.22 5.22
C LYS A 139 6.06 15.73 6.54
N ASN A 140 5.25 15.21 7.46
CA ASN A 140 5.74 14.67 8.74
C ASN A 140 6.62 13.43 8.58
N ASP A 141 6.58 12.79 7.41
CA ASP A 141 7.42 11.62 7.15
C ASP A 141 8.89 12.01 6.90
N TRP A 142 9.20 13.27 6.63
CA TRP A 142 10.58 13.77 6.51
C TRP A 142 11.30 13.87 7.87
N ASP A 143 10.55 14.06 8.95
CA ASP A 143 11.10 14.17 10.31
C ASP A 143 10.80 12.89 11.13
N PHE A 144 10.54 11.78 10.44
CA PHE A 144 10.13 10.56 11.10
C PHE A 144 11.29 9.90 11.87
N ASN A 145 11.08 9.67 13.17
CA ASN A 145 12.00 8.90 14.00
C ASN A 145 11.77 7.41 13.75
N PHE A 146 12.72 6.79 13.07
CA PHE A 146 12.66 5.35 12.82
C PHE A 146 12.87 4.58 14.11
N PRO A 147 12.12 3.49 14.32
CA PRO A 147 12.41 2.59 15.42
C PRO A 147 13.85 2.07 15.31
N VAL A 148 14.53 2.04 16.43
CA VAL A 148 15.85 1.41 16.50
C VAL A 148 15.64 -0.07 16.13
N HIS A 149 16.38 -0.56 15.13
CA HIS A 149 16.31 -1.96 14.76
C HIS A 149 16.60 -2.82 15.99
N PRO A 150 15.69 -3.68 16.42
CA PRO A 150 16.07 -4.70 17.37
C PRO A 150 17.23 -5.49 16.73
N ILE A 151 18.33 -5.61 17.45
CA ILE A 151 19.43 -6.49 17.04
C ILE A 151 18.79 -7.84 16.73
N PRO A 152 19.06 -8.46 15.56
CA PRO A 152 18.42 -9.71 15.25
C PRO A 152 18.77 -10.70 16.36
N THR A 153 17.81 -11.12 17.12
CA THR A 153 17.88 -12.42 17.74
C THR A 153 17.83 -13.38 16.55
N GLU A 154 18.86 -14.21 16.40
CA GLU A 154 19.01 -15.22 15.33
C GLU A 154 17.90 -16.30 15.37
N GLU A 155 16.97 -16.18 16.29
CA GLU A 155 15.81 -17.05 16.32
C GLU A 155 14.87 -16.67 15.17
N PRO A 156 14.54 -17.65 14.30
CA PRO A 156 13.40 -17.48 13.41
C PRO A 156 12.25 -17.07 14.32
N ILE A 157 11.71 -15.88 14.12
CA ILE A 157 10.51 -15.47 14.81
C ILE A 157 9.46 -16.47 14.37
N ASN A 158 9.38 -17.59 15.07
CA ASN A 158 8.16 -18.34 15.20
C ASN A 158 7.21 -17.32 15.82
N SER A 159 6.71 -16.44 14.99
CA SER A 159 5.58 -15.59 15.31
C SER A 159 4.43 -16.56 15.55
N GLY A 160 4.49 -17.23 16.69
CA GLY A 160 3.35 -17.88 17.28
C GLY A 160 2.33 -16.75 17.41
N ILE A 161 1.58 -16.58 16.35
CA ILE A 161 0.47 -15.66 16.32
C ILE A 161 -0.58 -16.29 17.22
N PRO A 162 -0.72 -15.88 18.47
CA PRO A 162 -1.82 -16.32 19.29
C PRO A 162 -3.00 -15.42 18.97
N LEU A 163 -3.34 -15.28 17.68
CA LEU A 163 -4.61 -14.76 17.31
C LEU A 163 -5.62 -15.90 17.49
N ASN A 164 -6.62 -15.69 18.31
CA ASN A 164 -7.68 -16.67 18.42
C ASN A 164 -8.48 -16.67 17.11
N LYS A 165 -9.26 -17.73 16.88
CA LYS A 165 -10.06 -17.88 15.66
C LYS A 165 -11.02 -16.72 15.42
N GLU A 166 -11.48 -16.06 16.48
CA GLU A 166 -12.41 -14.94 16.44
C GLU A 166 -11.75 -13.67 15.88
N ASP A 167 -10.46 -13.45 16.16
CA ASP A 167 -9.70 -12.31 15.62
C ASP A 167 -9.55 -12.43 14.09
N PHE A 168 -9.32 -13.64 13.58
CA PHE A 168 -9.26 -13.88 12.14
C PHE A 168 -10.61 -13.68 11.45
N LEU A 169 -11.69 -14.15 12.06
CA LEU A 169 -13.05 -13.94 11.52
C LEU A 169 -13.41 -12.46 11.50
N ALA A 170 -13.07 -11.71 12.55
CA ALA A 170 -13.28 -10.25 12.61
C ALA A 170 -12.50 -9.49 11.52
N LEU A 171 -11.38 -10.05 11.04
CA LEU A 171 -10.57 -9.53 9.95
C LEU A 171 -11.05 -9.98 8.56
N GLY A 172 -12.11 -10.81 8.48
CA GLY A 172 -12.67 -11.31 7.23
C GLY A 172 -12.00 -12.59 6.72
N PHE A 173 -11.18 -13.27 7.52
CA PHE A 173 -10.65 -14.58 7.19
C PHE A 173 -11.60 -15.67 7.68
N VAL A 174 -11.92 -16.60 6.81
CA VAL A 174 -12.74 -17.78 7.17
C VAL A 174 -11.90 -18.79 7.97
N LEU A 175 -10.59 -18.82 7.69
CA LEU A 175 -9.59 -19.67 8.35
C LEU A 175 -8.38 -18.82 8.71
N CYS A 176 -7.56 -19.31 9.64
CA CYS A 176 -6.25 -18.72 9.91
C CYS A 176 -5.40 -18.72 8.62
N PRO A 177 -4.93 -17.56 8.14
CA PRO A 177 -4.11 -17.52 6.93
C PRO A 177 -2.77 -18.22 7.21
N THR A 178 -2.41 -19.14 6.34
CA THR A 178 -1.17 -19.92 6.44
C THR A 178 -0.14 -19.45 5.41
N SER A 179 -0.55 -18.60 4.48
CA SER A 179 0.30 -18.13 3.39
C SER A 179 0.02 -16.67 3.02
N ILE A 180 0.98 -16.07 2.32
CA ILE A 180 0.82 -14.74 1.70
C ILE A 180 -0.35 -14.74 0.68
N HIS A 181 -0.59 -15.84 0.00
CA HIS A 181 -1.71 -15.95 -0.96
C HIS A 181 -3.07 -15.79 -0.28
N ASP A 182 -3.23 -16.31 0.94
CA ASP A 182 -4.46 -16.13 1.72
C ASP A 182 -4.67 -14.65 2.05
N ILE A 183 -3.61 -13.95 2.47
CA ILE A 183 -3.64 -12.51 2.75
C ILE A 183 -4.01 -11.72 1.50
N ILE A 184 -3.36 -12.01 0.38
CA ILE A 184 -3.62 -11.33 -0.90
C ILE A 184 -5.08 -11.54 -1.31
N SER A 185 -5.61 -12.74 -1.18
CA SER A 185 -7.00 -13.07 -1.53
C SER A 185 -8.01 -12.22 -0.73
N VAL A 186 -7.79 -12.11 0.59
CA VAL A 186 -8.66 -11.29 1.46
C VAL A 186 -8.52 -9.81 1.13
N GLN A 187 -7.30 -9.32 0.89
CA GLN A 187 -7.07 -7.92 0.48
C GLN A 187 -7.74 -7.59 -0.86
N GLN A 188 -7.71 -8.51 -1.83
CA GLN A 188 -8.39 -8.34 -3.11
C GLN A 188 -9.92 -8.30 -2.96
N SER A 189 -10.49 -9.14 -2.08
CA SER A 189 -11.91 -9.11 -1.77
C SER A 189 -12.31 -7.78 -1.14
N PHE A 190 -11.55 -7.30 -0.16
CA PHE A 190 -11.75 -5.99 0.44
C PHE A 190 -11.72 -4.85 -0.58
N LEU A 191 -10.74 -4.84 -1.48
CA LEU A 191 -10.63 -3.82 -2.51
C LEU A 191 -11.87 -3.79 -3.41
N ARG A 192 -12.34 -4.96 -3.83
CA ARG A 192 -13.54 -5.10 -4.65
C ARG A 192 -14.75 -4.51 -3.94
N ASP A 193 -14.96 -4.87 -2.67
CA ASP A 193 -16.09 -4.38 -1.89
C ASP A 193 -15.98 -2.87 -1.61
N TYR A 194 -14.78 -2.38 -1.30
CA TYR A 194 -14.50 -0.96 -1.11
C TYR A 194 -14.84 -0.14 -2.38
N PHE A 195 -14.35 -0.56 -3.53
CA PHE A 195 -14.64 0.16 -4.78
C PHE A 195 -16.11 0.05 -5.17
N PHE A 196 -16.76 -1.09 -4.93
CA PHE A 196 -18.18 -1.25 -5.14
C PHE A 196 -19.00 -0.25 -4.29
N LEU A 197 -18.73 -0.17 -3.00
CA LEU A 197 -19.41 0.75 -2.08
C LEU A 197 -19.13 2.21 -2.42
N LYS A 198 -17.88 2.54 -2.76
CA LYS A 198 -17.49 3.90 -3.18
C LYS A 198 -18.22 4.32 -4.44
N ASN A 199 -18.28 3.47 -5.46
CA ASN A 199 -18.98 3.74 -6.70
C ASN A 199 -20.49 3.85 -6.49
N LYS A 200 -21.08 2.98 -5.67
CA LYS A 200 -22.49 3.03 -5.27
C LYS A 200 -22.85 4.37 -4.61
N ASN A 201 -22.04 4.85 -3.68
CA ASN A 201 -22.26 6.13 -3.00
C ASN A 201 -22.12 7.31 -3.98
N LEU A 202 -21.11 7.29 -4.87
CA LEU A 202 -20.93 8.31 -5.90
C LEU A 202 -22.14 8.40 -6.84
N LEU A 203 -22.66 7.25 -7.29
CA LEU A 203 -23.85 7.18 -8.13
C LEU A 203 -25.09 7.70 -7.40
N LYS A 204 -25.25 7.37 -6.13
CA LYS A 204 -26.33 7.88 -5.29
C LYS A 204 -26.30 9.40 -5.20
N ASP A 205 -25.14 9.99 -4.91
CA ASP A 205 -24.97 11.45 -4.83
C ASP A 205 -25.27 12.14 -6.18
N GLN A 206 -24.84 11.54 -7.29
CA GLN A 206 -25.12 12.04 -8.63
C GLN A 206 -26.63 12.02 -8.94
N LEU A 207 -27.31 10.92 -8.60
CA LEU A 207 -28.76 10.79 -8.77
C LEU A 207 -29.52 11.81 -7.92
N GLU A 208 -29.15 11.97 -6.65
CA GLU A 208 -29.78 12.96 -5.75
C GLU A 208 -29.64 14.41 -6.30
N ARG A 209 -28.45 14.78 -6.79
CA ARG A 209 -28.23 16.08 -7.44
C ARG A 209 -29.12 16.25 -8.67
N LYS A 210 -29.23 15.22 -9.50
CA LYS A 210 -30.06 15.25 -10.72
C LYS A 210 -31.56 15.35 -10.37
N ILE A 211 -32.02 14.62 -9.37
CA ILE A 211 -33.40 14.69 -8.88
C ILE A 211 -33.71 16.12 -8.35
N LYS A 212 -32.81 16.69 -7.56
CA LYS A 212 -32.95 18.06 -7.05
C LYS A 212 -33.05 19.09 -8.18
N HIS A 213 -32.23 18.95 -9.20
CA HIS A 213 -32.24 19.80 -10.38
C HIS A 213 -33.57 19.70 -11.18
N LEU A 214 -34.03 18.47 -11.42
CA LEU A 214 -35.30 18.23 -12.11
C LEU A 214 -36.51 18.75 -11.31
N LYS A 215 -36.54 18.59 -10.01
CA LYS A 215 -37.59 19.18 -9.14
C LYS A 215 -37.62 20.69 -9.26
N LYS A 216 -36.45 21.36 -9.32
CA LYS A 216 -36.40 22.83 -9.53
C LYS A 216 -37.00 23.23 -10.87
N ILE A 217 -36.63 22.56 -11.97
CA ILE A 217 -37.18 22.81 -13.30
C ILE A 217 -38.71 22.63 -13.32
N LEU A 218 -39.18 21.53 -12.68
CA LEU A 218 -40.64 21.28 -12.63
C LEU A 218 -41.38 22.38 -11.88
N THR A 219 -40.82 22.83 -10.75
CA THR A 219 -41.43 23.93 -9.96
C THR A 219 -41.49 25.23 -10.80
N GLU A 220 -40.40 25.56 -11.49
CA GLU A 220 -40.38 26.75 -12.39
C GLU A 220 -41.35 26.62 -13.54
N SER A 221 -41.46 25.44 -14.16
CA SER A 221 -42.42 25.20 -15.26
C SER A 221 -43.86 25.31 -14.79
N ASN A 222 -44.19 24.73 -13.62
CA ASN A 222 -45.55 24.85 -13.05
C ASN A 222 -45.91 26.29 -12.70
N ARG A 223 -44.95 27.07 -12.19
CA ARG A 223 -45.17 28.51 -11.95
C ARG A 223 -45.47 29.25 -13.24
N ARG A 224 -44.71 29.01 -14.31
CA ARG A 224 -44.96 29.62 -15.62
C ARG A 224 -46.32 29.26 -16.23
N LEU A 225 -46.77 28.01 -16.03
CA LEU A 225 -48.09 27.59 -16.47
C LEU A 225 -49.18 28.34 -15.71
N GLN A 226 -49.08 28.48 -14.40
CA GLN A 226 -50.01 29.26 -13.59
C GLN A 226 -50.07 30.75 -14.02
N ASP A 227 -48.91 31.34 -14.32
CA ASP A 227 -48.83 32.73 -14.80
C ASP A 227 -49.50 32.93 -16.20
N ILE A 228 -49.58 31.88 -17.01
CA ILE A 228 -50.26 31.90 -18.31
C ILE A 228 -51.80 31.74 -18.15
N GLU A 229 -52.23 30.86 -17.21
CA GLU A 229 -53.66 30.64 -16.95
C GLU A 229 -54.36 31.83 -16.28
N LEU A 230 -53.57 32.72 -15.64
CA LEU A 230 -54.08 33.95 -15.01
C LEU A 230 -54.14 35.18 -15.93
N ARG A 231 -53.71 35.05 -17.17
CA ARG A 231 -53.80 36.09 -18.18
C ARG A 231 -54.95 35.85 -19.17
#